data_556439a225b9efc0fa2a3132d7fc12b0
#
_entry.id   556439a225b9efc0fa2a3132d7fc12b0
#
_cell.length_a   1.000
_cell.length_b   1.000
_cell.length_c   1.000
_cell.angle_alpha   90.00
_cell.angle_beta   90.00
_cell.angle_gamma   90.00
#
_symmetry.space_group_name_H-M   'P 1'
#
loop_
_entity.id
_entity.type
_entity.pdbx_description
1 polymer ?
#
loop_
_entity_poly.entity_id
_entity_poly.type
_entity_poly.pdbx_seq_one_letter_code
_entity_poly.pdbx_strand_id
1 'polypeptide(L)' 'MIKENIFVAVNQNEEIQWVKGSSSKTRYFRTDKYLKGAVEYHNKYHPEDMWEVRKCIILEVDSRESEDEK' A
#
# COMPACT_ATOMS: atom_id res chain seq x y z
N MET A 1 -10.58 9.95 -17.13
CA MET A 1 -9.65 9.70 -16.01
C MET A 1 -10.27 8.79 -14.97
N ILE A 2 -9.55 7.76 -14.60
CA ILE A 2 -10.03 6.80 -13.61
C ILE A 2 -9.31 7.05 -12.30
N LYS A 3 -10.09 7.13 -11.22
CA LYS A 3 -9.56 7.26 -9.87
C LYS A 3 -9.86 6.00 -9.09
N GLU A 4 -8.90 5.55 -8.32
CA GLU A 4 -9.12 4.40 -7.47
C GLU A 4 -8.40 4.60 -6.15
N ASN A 5 -9.10 4.30 -5.06
CA ASN A 5 -8.49 4.37 -3.73
C ASN A 5 -7.77 3.07 -3.45
N ILE A 6 -6.57 3.18 -2.93
CA ILE A 6 -5.83 2.01 -2.44
C ILE A 6 -5.32 2.32 -1.05
N PHE A 7 -4.90 1.28 -0.37
CA PHE A 7 -4.37 1.40 0.97
C PHE A 7 -3.03 0.71 1.03
N VAL A 8 -2.09 1.32 1.75
CA VAL A 8 -0.73 0.79 1.88
C VAL A 8 -0.31 0.87 3.34
N ALA A 9 0.64 0.01 3.70
CA ALA A 9 1.30 0.10 5.00
C ALA A 9 2.61 0.84 4.78
N VAL A 10 2.86 1.87 5.59
CA VAL A 10 4.11 2.62 5.49
C VAL A 10 4.82 2.59 6.83
N ASN A 11 6.14 2.64 6.79
CA ASN A 11 6.94 2.71 8.00
C ASN A 11 7.16 4.18 8.39
N GLN A 12 7.96 4.42 9.40
CA GLN A 12 8.19 5.79 9.88
C GLN A 12 8.94 6.66 8.87
N ASN A 13 9.58 6.04 7.88
CA ASN A 13 10.25 6.76 6.81
C ASN A 13 9.35 6.94 5.59
N GLU A 14 8.07 6.60 5.72
CA GLU A 14 7.07 6.71 4.67
C GLU A 14 7.37 5.84 3.45
N GLU A 15 7.98 4.71 3.71
CA GLU A 15 8.24 3.73 2.67
C GLU A 15 7.15 2.68 2.68
N ILE A 16 6.62 2.34 1.51
CA ILE A 16 5.57 1.33 1.40
C ILE A 16 6.14 -0.04 1.69
N GLN A 17 5.48 -0.76 2.58
CA GLN A 17 5.93 -2.05 3.05
C GLN A 17 5.18 -3.19 2.39
N TRP A 18 5.86 -4.31 2.20
CA TRP A 18 5.22 -5.53 1.75
C TRP A 18 4.55 -6.19 2.93
N VAL A 19 3.30 -6.63 2.70
CA VAL A 19 2.51 -7.27 3.73
C VAL A 19 2.24 -8.71 3.29
N LYS A 20 2.57 -9.64 4.18
CA LYS A 20 2.40 -11.05 3.87
C LYS A 20 0.93 -11.43 3.94
N GLY A 21 0.42 -12.01 2.85
CA GLY A 21 -0.92 -12.57 2.82
C GLY A 21 -0.88 -14.07 3.05
N SER A 22 -1.96 -14.73 2.66
CA SER A 22 -2.06 -16.18 2.84
C SER A 22 -1.10 -16.93 1.93
N SER A 23 -0.83 -16.42 0.75
CA SER A 23 0.00 -17.12 -0.21
C SER A 23 1.07 -16.25 -0.85
N SER A 24 1.04 -14.94 -0.65
CA SER A 24 2.00 -14.04 -1.28
C SER A 24 2.10 -12.75 -0.49
N LYS A 25 3.07 -11.92 -0.88
CA LYS A 25 3.22 -10.60 -0.30
C LYS A 25 2.59 -9.57 -1.22
N THR A 26 1.97 -8.57 -0.64
CA THR A 26 1.25 -7.54 -1.37
C THR A 26 1.55 -6.18 -0.78
N ARG A 27 1.69 -5.16 -1.62
CA ARG A 27 1.90 -3.79 -1.16
C ARG A 27 0.65 -2.94 -1.27
N TYR A 28 -0.22 -3.24 -2.21
CA TYR A 28 -1.39 -2.40 -2.50
C TYR A 28 -2.66 -3.17 -2.21
N PHE A 29 -3.56 -2.55 -1.44
CA PHE A 29 -4.81 -3.18 -1.03
C PHE A 29 -5.97 -2.29 -1.46
N ARG A 30 -7.04 -2.89 -1.94
CA ARG A 30 -8.23 -2.13 -2.33
C ARG A 30 -9.05 -1.71 -1.13
N THR A 31 -8.94 -2.44 -0.03
CA THR A 31 -9.64 -2.10 1.20
C THR A 31 -8.64 -2.13 2.35
N ASP A 32 -8.99 -1.46 3.46
CA ASP A 32 -8.10 -1.41 4.60
C ASP A 32 -8.41 -2.46 5.66
N LYS A 33 -9.42 -3.28 5.42
CA LYS A 33 -9.89 -4.21 6.44
C LYS A 33 -8.82 -5.21 6.86
N TYR A 34 -8.23 -5.90 5.90
CA TYR A 34 -7.16 -6.83 6.19
C TYR A 34 -5.90 -6.10 6.63
N LEU A 35 -5.64 -4.98 5.98
CA LEU A 35 -4.40 -4.25 6.20
C LEU A 35 -4.31 -3.70 7.62
N LYS A 36 -5.42 -3.24 8.17
CA LYS A 36 -5.42 -2.75 9.55
C LYS A 36 -4.98 -3.81 10.53
N GLY A 37 -5.51 -5.02 10.37
CA GLY A 37 -5.12 -6.12 11.23
C GLY A 37 -3.66 -6.49 11.06
N ALA A 38 -3.18 -6.50 9.81
CA ALA A 38 -1.79 -6.83 9.54
C ALA A 38 -0.83 -5.81 10.14
N VAL A 39 -1.18 -4.53 10.05
CA VAL A 39 -0.36 -3.47 10.61
C VAL A 39 -0.34 -3.56 12.14
N GLU A 40 -1.49 -3.81 12.75
CA GLU A 40 -1.55 -3.97 14.20
C GLU A 40 -0.69 -5.14 14.66
N TYR A 41 -0.78 -6.24 13.92
CA TYR A 41 0.01 -7.43 14.25
C TYR A 41 1.51 -7.12 14.15
N HIS A 42 1.90 -6.45 13.08
CA HIS A 42 3.30 -6.10 12.90
C HIS A 42 3.80 -5.20 14.04
N ASN A 43 3.01 -4.18 14.37
CA ASN A 43 3.43 -3.23 15.40
C ASN A 43 3.48 -3.87 16.78
N LYS A 44 2.69 -4.91 16.99
CA LYS A 44 2.72 -5.63 18.27
C LYS A 44 4.07 -6.31 18.49
N TYR A 45 4.62 -6.89 17.43
CA TYR A 45 5.87 -7.63 17.53
C TYR A 45 7.09 -6.83 17.12
N HIS A 46 6.88 -5.74 16.40
CA HIS A 46 7.96 -4.88 15.92
C HIS A 46 7.58 -3.41 16.10
N PRO A 47 7.36 -2.98 17.36
CA PRO A 47 6.88 -1.62 17.60
C PRO A 47 7.83 -0.54 17.14
N GLU A 48 9.10 -0.87 16.98
CA GLU A 48 10.09 0.10 16.53
C GLU A 48 9.86 0.54 15.08
N ASP A 49 9.14 -0.26 14.29
CA ASP A 49 8.90 0.08 12.89
C ASP A 49 7.77 1.10 12.71
N MET A 50 6.85 1.14 13.66
CA MET A 50 5.76 2.13 13.68
C MET A 50 5.02 2.20 12.35
N TRP A 51 4.54 1.06 11.89
CA TRP A 51 3.76 1.02 10.65
C TRP A 51 2.42 1.70 10.83
N GLU A 52 1.90 2.27 9.75
CA GLU A 52 0.55 2.81 9.76
C GLU A 52 -0.10 2.56 8.40
N VAL A 53 -1.43 2.54 8.40
CA VAL A 53 -2.21 2.40 7.18
C VAL A 53 -2.36 3.78 6.55
N ARG A 54 -2.07 3.89 5.26
CA ARG A 54 -2.23 5.15 4.56
C ARG A 54 -3.10 4.94 3.33
N LYS A 55 -4.06 5.84 3.14
CA LYS A 55 -4.93 5.82 1.97
C LYS A 55 -4.29 6.63 0.87
N CYS A 56 -4.25 6.05 -0.33
CA CYS A 56 -3.68 6.73 -1.50
C CYS A 56 -4.69 6.70 -2.63
N ILE A 57 -4.51 7.59 -3.58
CA ILE A 57 -5.36 7.66 -4.76
C ILE A 57 -4.49 7.37 -5.98
N ILE A 58 -4.93 6.40 -6.78
CA ILE A 58 -4.30 6.11 -8.05
C ILE A 58 -5.11 6.80 -9.14
N LEU A 59 -4.44 7.55 -9.99
CA LEU A 59 -5.05 8.20 -11.12
C LEU A 59 -4.55 7.56 -12.39
N GLU A 60 -5.48 7.36 -13.32
CA GLU A 60 -5.11 6.84 -14.62
C GLU A 60 -4.35 7.91 -15.39
N VAL A 61 -3.25 7.50 -16.00
CA VAL A 61 -2.47 8.37 -16.87
C VAL A 61 -2.77 7.97 -18.31
N ASP A 62 -2.76 8.95 -19.21
CA ASP A 62 -2.98 8.68 -20.62
C ASP A 62 -1.89 7.71 -21.10
N SER A 63 -2.32 6.52 -21.52
CA SER A 63 -1.37 5.49 -21.91
C SER A 63 -0.57 5.87 -23.15
N ARG A 64 -1.11 6.74 -23.99
CA ARG A 64 -0.38 7.18 -25.18
C ARG A 64 0.83 8.02 -24.82
N GLU A 65 0.72 8.81 -23.76
CA GLU A 65 1.86 9.58 -23.31
C GLU A 65 2.97 8.66 -22.82
N SER A 66 2.61 7.59 -22.11
CA SER A 66 3.59 6.64 -21.63
C SER A 66 4.32 5.97 -22.79
N GLU A 67 3.59 5.65 -23.85
CA GLU A 67 4.18 5.00 -25.01
C GLU A 67 5.11 5.90 -25.77
N ASP A 68 4.78 7.17 -25.83
CA ASP A 68 5.57 8.13 -26.57
C ASP A 68 6.94 8.35 -25.96
N GLU A 69 7.06 8.05 -24.66
CA GLU A 69 8.32 8.25 -23.96
C GLU A 69 9.33 7.17 -24.22
N LYS A 70 8.92 6.14 -24.91
CA LYS A 70 9.84 5.07 -25.26
C LYS A 70 10.63 5.42 -26.52
#